data_8808c5f2d106ffea51a629bc105bd34f
#
_entry.id   8808c5f2d106ffea51a629bc105bd34f
#
_cell.length_a   1.000
_cell.length_b   1.000
_cell.length_c   1.000
_cell.angle_alpha   90.00
_cell.angle_beta   90.00
_cell.angle_gamma   90.00
#
_symmetry.space_group_name_H-M   'P 1'
#
loop_
_entity.id
_entity.type
_entity.pdbx_description
1 polymer ?
#
loop_
_entity_poly.entity_id
_entity_poly.type
_entity_poly.pdbx_seq_one_letter_code
_entity_poly.pdbx_strand_id
1 'polypeptide(L)'
;LMLLSGFEPNDTGFQFVEERSWLLGMQYKMGVDGISLLFVLLTTFTMPLVVAASWNVTHRLKEYMIAFLVLESLMIGVFCALDLVLFYMFFEACLIPMFLIIGIWGGKERIYASFKFFLYTFLGSVLMLVAMVAMFADAGTTDMVVLLSHNFGSDTLTVAGFHIIGGAQTLMWLAFFASFAVKMPMWPVHTWLPDAHVQAPTA
;
A
#
# COMPACT_ATOMS: atom_id res chain seq x y z
N LEU A 1 0.21 -15.90 -15.91
CA LEU A 1 -0.10 -17.27 -16.33
C LEU A 1 0.72 -18.30 -15.55
N MET A 2 2.02 -18.13 -15.37
CA MET A 2 2.87 -19.07 -14.59
C MET A 2 2.43 -19.19 -13.13
N LEU A 3 2.05 -18.10 -12.46
CA LEU A 3 1.53 -18.14 -11.10
C LEU A 3 0.24 -18.97 -11.01
N LEU A 4 -0.68 -18.83 -11.97
CA LEU A 4 -1.93 -19.61 -12.00
C LEU A 4 -1.69 -21.11 -12.20
N SER A 5 -0.72 -21.49 -13.03
CA SER A 5 -0.47 -22.91 -13.31
C SER A 5 0.28 -23.64 -12.19
N GLY A 6 0.98 -22.90 -11.34
CA GLY A 6 1.72 -23.45 -10.22
C GLY A 6 1.08 -23.26 -8.84
N PHE A 7 -0.06 -22.55 -8.77
CA PHE A 7 -0.74 -22.30 -7.51
C PHE A 7 -1.60 -23.49 -7.09
N GLU A 8 -1.45 -23.95 -5.86
CA GLU A 8 -2.22 -25.06 -5.27
C GLU A 8 -3.35 -24.52 -4.42
N PRO A 9 -4.64 -24.56 -4.90
CA PRO A 9 -5.78 -23.95 -4.21
C PRO A 9 -6.13 -24.58 -2.86
N ASN A 10 -5.66 -25.80 -2.60
CA ASN A 10 -5.91 -26.51 -1.34
C ASN A 10 -4.86 -26.23 -0.26
N ASP A 11 -3.77 -25.58 -0.61
CA ASP A 11 -2.77 -25.14 0.37
C ASP A 11 -3.20 -23.79 0.96
N THR A 12 -3.38 -23.74 2.28
CA THR A 12 -3.77 -22.53 3.03
C THR A 12 -2.59 -21.65 3.40
N GLY A 13 -1.36 -22.07 3.10
CA GLY A 13 -0.14 -21.31 3.36
C GLY A 13 0.19 -20.30 2.27
N PHE A 14 1.22 -19.48 2.52
CA PHE A 14 1.81 -18.64 1.48
C PHE A 14 2.65 -19.49 0.53
N GLN A 15 2.46 -19.29 -0.76
CA GLN A 15 3.15 -19.99 -1.83
C GLN A 15 4.14 -19.07 -2.55
N PHE A 16 5.10 -19.65 -3.27
CA PHE A 16 6.17 -18.91 -3.96
C PHE A 16 6.94 -17.98 -3.04
N VAL A 17 7.16 -18.40 -1.80
CA VAL A 17 7.83 -17.58 -0.80
C VAL A 17 9.31 -17.41 -1.17
N GLU A 18 9.72 -16.17 -1.34
CA GLU A 18 11.12 -15.77 -1.43
C GLU A 18 11.51 -15.02 -0.16
N GLU A 19 12.54 -15.49 0.52
CA GLU A 19 13.03 -14.91 1.76
C GLU A 19 14.54 -14.69 1.68
N ARG A 20 14.98 -13.46 1.99
CA ARG A 20 16.38 -13.07 2.06
C ARG A 20 16.57 -12.08 3.21
N SER A 21 17.64 -12.26 3.98
CA SER A 21 18.02 -11.28 4.99
C SER A 21 18.41 -9.96 4.32
N TRP A 22 17.89 -8.85 4.87
CA TRP A 22 18.14 -7.50 4.38
C TRP A 22 18.81 -6.65 5.48
N LEU A 23 18.72 -5.34 5.39
CA LEU A 23 19.36 -4.39 6.30
C LEU A 23 18.72 -4.39 7.71
N LEU A 24 19.52 -4.27 8.76
CA LEU A 24 19.08 -4.00 10.16
C LEU A 24 18.11 -5.05 10.76
N GLY A 25 18.19 -6.31 10.35
CA GLY A 25 17.27 -7.35 10.85
C GLY A 25 15.93 -7.40 10.14
N MET A 26 15.69 -6.55 9.14
CA MET A 26 14.54 -6.64 8.24
C MET A 26 14.74 -7.77 7.24
N GLN A 27 13.64 -8.31 6.74
CA GLN A 27 13.66 -9.39 5.75
C GLN A 27 13.04 -8.92 4.44
N TYR A 28 13.70 -9.23 3.33
CA TYR A 28 13.03 -9.23 2.05
C TYR A 28 12.23 -10.53 1.97
N LYS A 29 10.94 -10.46 2.24
CA LYS A 29 10.05 -11.62 2.24
C LYS A 29 8.82 -11.32 1.41
N MET A 30 8.65 -12.11 0.36
CA MET A 30 7.50 -12.01 -0.54
C MET A 30 6.86 -13.39 -0.68
N GLY A 31 5.55 -13.42 -0.86
CA GLY A 31 4.79 -14.64 -1.08
C GLY A 31 3.38 -14.33 -1.54
N VAL A 32 2.66 -15.34 -1.99
CA VAL A 32 1.32 -15.21 -2.55
C VAL A 32 0.39 -16.17 -1.82
N ASP A 33 -0.77 -15.67 -1.40
CA ASP A 33 -1.90 -16.47 -0.93
C ASP A 33 -3.06 -16.42 -1.93
N GLY A 34 -4.16 -17.11 -1.65
CA GLY A 34 -5.32 -17.14 -2.53
C GLY A 34 -5.97 -15.76 -2.75
N ILE A 35 -5.88 -14.85 -1.78
CA ILE A 35 -6.43 -13.50 -1.89
C ILE A 35 -5.50 -12.62 -2.71
N SER A 36 -4.22 -12.59 -2.38
CA SER A 36 -3.23 -11.77 -3.09
C SER A 36 -3.08 -12.18 -4.55
N LEU A 37 -3.20 -13.49 -4.86
CA LEU A 37 -3.20 -13.99 -6.23
C LEU A 37 -4.29 -13.30 -7.09
N LEU A 38 -5.51 -13.19 -6.55
CA LEU A 38 -6.61 -12.55 -7.28
C LEU A 38 -6.33 -11.07 -7.54
N PHE A 39 -5.74 -10.35 -6.58
CA PHE A 39 -5.37 -8.94 -6.76
C PHE A 39 -4.21 -8.78 -7.74
N VAL A 40 -3.22 -9.66 -7.72
CA VAL A 40 -2.12 -9.67 -8.71
C VAL A 40 -2.68 -9.90 -10.12
N LEU A 41 -3.59 -10.87 -10.28
CA LEU A 41 -4.25 -11.13 -11.56
C LEU A 41 -5.11 -9.96 -12.02
N LEU A 42 -5.87 -9.34 -11.13
CA LEU A 42 -6.65 -8.15 -11.44
C LEU A 42 -5.76 -7.01 -11.92
N THR A 43 -4.66 -6.74 -11.21
CA THR A 43 -3.71 -5.69 -11.56
C THR A 43 -3.10 -5.92 -12.95
N THR A 44 -2.58 -7.13 -13.19
CA THR A 44 -1.97 -7.49 -14.48
C THR A 44 -2.97 -7.56 -15.64
N PHE A 45 -4.24 -7.89 -15.35
CA PHE A 45 -5.31 -7.86 -16.35
C PHE A 45 -5.76 -6.43 -16.69
N THR A 46 -5.82 -5.56 -15.68
CA THR A 46 -6.28 -4.18 -15.86
C THR A 46 -5.25 -3.33 -16.62
N MET A 47 -3.96 -3.58 -16.43
CA MET A 47 -2.91 -2.74 -17.04
C MET A 47 -2.94 -2.71 -18.58
N PRO A 48 -3.09 -3.81 -19.32
CA PRO A 48 -3.30 -3.76 -20.78
C PRO A 48 -4.52 -2.92 -21.19
N LEU A 49 -5.60 -2.93 -20.40
CA LEU A 49 -6.78 -2.11 -20.66
C LEU A 49 -6.49 -0.63 -20.47
N VAL A 50 -5.75 -0.28 -19.41
CA VAL A 50 -5.28 1.09 -19.14
C VAL A 50 -4.40 1.59 -20.29
N VAL A 51 -3.46 0.77 -20.76
CA VAL A 51 -2.59 1.11 -21.91
C VAL A 51 -3.44 1.33 -23.18
N ALA A 52 -4.42 0.46 -23.44
CA ALA A 52 -5.31 0.60 -24.58
C ALA A 52 -6.22 1.84 -24.48
N ALA A 53 -6.74 2.15 -23.28
CA ALA A 53 -7.53 3.37 -23.03
C ALA A 53 -6.70 4.66 -23.20
N SER A 54 -5.40 4.58 -23.00
CA SER A 54 -4.46 5.70 -23.13
C SER A 54 -4.04 6.00 -24.58
N TRP A 55 -4.67 5.41 -25.60
CA TRP A 55 -4.29 5.54 -27.02
C TRP A 55 -4.20 6.99 -27.52
N ASN A 56 -5.00 7.87 -26.93
CA ASN A 56 -5.06 9.28 -27.31
C ASN A 56 -3.99 10.15 -26.62
N VAL A 57 -3.19 9.60 -25.72
CA VAL A 57 -2.13 10.35 -25.04
C VAL A 57 -0.92 10.47 -25.95
N THR A 58 -0.65 11.69 -26.43
CA THR A 58 0.49 11.99 -27.32
C THR A 58 1.61 12.75 -26.61
N HIS A 59 1.28 13.46 -25.52
CA HIS A 59 2.24 14.28 -24.78
C HIS A 59 3.06 13.41 -23.84
N ARG A 60 4.38 13.37 -24.03
CA ARG A 60 5.36 12.65 -23.19
C ARG A 60 4.96 11.17 -22.97
N LEU A 61 4.53 10.51 -24.05
CA LEU A 61 4.00 9.14 -24.01
C LEU A 61 4.95 8.15 -23.34
N LYS A 62 6.26 8.28 -23.59
CA LYS A 62 7.26 7.38 -23.01
C LYS A 62 7.26 7.41 -21.48
N GLU A 63 7.29 8.61 -20.90
CA GLU A 63 7.28 8.78 -19.44
C GLU A 63 5.95 8.36 -18.83
N TYR A 64 4.84 8.58 -19.55
CA TYR A 64 3.52 8.13 -19.16
C TYR A 64 3.47 6.61 -19.01
N MET A 65 3.90 5.88 -20.02
CA MET A 65 3.93 4.41 -19.99
C MET A 65 4.88 3.88 -18.90
N ILE A 66 6.04 4.49 -18.72
CA ILE A 66 6.97 4.13 -17.65
C ILE A 66 6.31 4.32 -16.28
N ALA A 67 5.61 5.44 -16.06
CA ALA A 67 4.95 5.70 -14.78
C ALA A 67 3.88 4.63 -14.45
N PHE A 68 3.07 4.21 -15.44
CA PHE A 68 2.09 3.15 -15.26
C PHE A 68 2.73 1.78 -15.01
N LEU A 69 3.77 1.41 -15.74
CA LEU A 69 4.47 0.12 -15.53
C LEU A 69 5.18 0.07 -14.17
N VAL A 70 5.76 1.19 -13.74
CA VAL A 70 6.33 1.31 -12.38
C VAL A 70 5.23 1.18 -11.35
N LEU A 71 4.08 1.85 -11.53
CA LEU A 71 2.93 1.76 -10.63
C LEU A 71 2.43 0.31 -10.53
N GLU A 72 2.27 -0.40 -11.66
CA GLU A 72 1.89 -1.81 -11.68
C GLU A 72 2.84 -2.66 -10.84
N SER A 73 4.15 -2.52 -11.07
CA SER A 73 5.17 -3.28 -10.35
C SER A 73 5.13 -3.03 -8.85
N LEU A 74 4.92 -1.78 -8.43
CA LEU A 74 4.80 -1.40 -7.03
C LEU A 74 3.51 -1.95 -6.39
N MET A 75 2.38 -1.92 -7.11
CA MET A 75 1.11 -2.50 -6.65
C MET A 75 1.21 -4.01 -6.45
N ILE A 76 1.85 -4.73 -7.39
CA ILE A 76 2.13 -6.16 -7.22
C ILE A 76 3.00 -6.39 -5.98
N GLY A 77 4.02 -5.55 -5.77
CA GLY A 77 4.85 -5.60 -4.57
C GLY A 77 4.05 -5.44 -3.27
N VAL A 78 3.06 -4.54 -3.23
CA VAL A 78 2.16 -4.38 -2.07
C VAL A 78 1.40 -5.67 -1.77
N PHE A 79 0.87 -6.35 -2.80
CA PHE A 79 0.08 -7.58 -2.61
C PHE A 79 0.91 -8.82 -2.27
N CYS A 80 2.19 -8.81 -2.60
CA CYS A 80 3.08 -9.94 -2.35
C CYS A 80 3.96 -9.77 -1.10
N ALA A 81 4.04 -8.58 -0.51
CA ALA A 81 4.91 -8.32 0.64
C ALA A 81 4.43 -9.06 1.90
N LEU A 82 5.33 -9.81 2.53
CA LEU A 82 5.13 -10.53 3.80
C LEU A 82 5.95 -9.94 4.96
N ASP A 83 6.67 -8.85 4.71
CA ASP A 83 7.39 -8.05 5.70
C ASP A 83 6.76 -6.65 5.78
N LEU A 84 6.54 -6.13 7.01
CA LEU A 84 5.88 -4.85 7.23
C LEU A 84 6.61 -3.67 6.58
N VAL A 85 7.94 -3.65 6.67
CA VAL A 85 8.74 -2.55 6.11
C VAL A 85 8.71 -2.62 4.59
N LEU A 86 8.81 -3.82 4.03
CA LEU A 86 8.71 -4.03 2.59
C LEU A 86 7.33 -3.62 2.06
N PHE A 87 6.26 -4.00 2.78
CA PHE A 87 4.90 -3.57 2.48
C PHE A 87 4.79 -2.04 2.47
N TYR A 88 5.28 -1.38 3.53
CA TYR A 88 5.22 0.07 3.65
C TYR A 88 5.98 0.77 2.52
N MET A 89 7.16 0.27 2.18
CA MET A 89 7.96 0.82 1.08
C MET A 89 7.20 0.78 -0.25
N PHE A 90 6.62 -0.37 -0.61
CA PHE A 90 5.82 -0.47 -1.84
C PHE A 90 4.56 0.40 -1.78
N PHE A 91 3.88 0.41 -0.63
CA PHE A 91 2.66 1.18 -0.39
C PHE A 91 2.89 2.69 -0.57
N GLU A 92 3.99 3.22 -0.03
CA GLU A 92 4.36 4.63 -0.19
C GLU A 92 4.93 4.94 -1.57
N ALA A 93 5.74 4.03 -2.12
CA ALA A 93 6.33 4.22 -3.44
C ALA A 93 5.27 4.38 -4.54
N CYS A 94 4.09 3.77 -4.41
CA CYS A 94 2.96 3.96 -5.32
C CYS A 94 2.50 5.43 -5.43
N LEU A 95 2.74 6.25 -4.41
CA LEU A 95 2.36 7.67 -4.43
C LEU A 95 3.16 8.46 -5.46
N ILE A 96 4.41 8.09 -5.71
CA ILE A 96 5.31 8.82 -6.61
C ILE A 96 4.79 8.77 -8.06
N PRO A 97 4.57 7.59 -8.68
CA PRO A 97 4.04 7.56 -10.04
C PRO A 97 2.63 8.16 -10.13
N MET A 98 1.76 7.97 -9.13
CA MET A 98 0.44 8.59 -9.12
C MET A 98 0.52 10.12 -9.07
N PHE A 99 1.38 10.68 -8.23
CA PHE A 99 1.64 12.13 -8.17
C PHE A 99 2.10 12.67 -9.54
N LEU A 100 3.02 11.95 -10.21
CA LEU A 100 3.51 12.32 -11.54
C LEU A 100 2.42 12.21 -12.61
N ILE A 101 1.62 11.15 -12.59
CA ILE A 101 0.53 10.94 -13.55
C ILE A 101 -0.48 12.08 -13.45
N ILE A 102 -0.93 12.41 -12.24
CA ILE A 102 -1.89 13.50 -12.04
C ILE A 102 -1.25 14.86 -12.38
N GLY A 103 -0.02 15.11 -11.91
CA GLY A 103 0.63 16.42 -12.03
C GLY A 103 1.08 16.79 -13.45
N ILE A 104 1.41 15.79 -14.29
CA ILE A 104 1.91 16.02 -15.65
C ILE A 104 0.79 15.94 -16.69
N TRP A 105 -0.04 14.91 -16.62
CA TRP A 105 -1.08 14.59 -17.62
C TRP A 105 -2.49 14.95 -17.19
N GLY A 106 -2.67 15.48 -15.98
CA GLY A 106 -3.95 15.90 -15.44
C GLY A 106 -4.52 17.16 -16.07
N GLY A 107 -5.72 17.55 -15.59
CA GLY A 107 -6.49 18.70 -16.07
C GLY A 107 -5.91 20.08 -15.67
N LYS A 108 -6.78 21.08 -15.59
CA LYS A 108 -6.36 22.48 -15.34
C LYS A 108 -5.75 22.68 -13.95
N GLU A 109 -6.36 22.08 -12.92
CA GLU A 109 -5.92 22.20 -11.52
C GLU A 109 -5.03 21.04 -11.07
N ARG A 110 -4.36 20.37 -12.01
CA ARG A 110 -3.56 19.17 -11.80
C ARG A 110 -2.48 19.32 -10.73
N ILE A 111 -1.84 20.48 -10.64
CA ILE A 111 -0.77 20.73 -9.66
C ILE A 111 -1.35 20.74 -8.25
N TYR A 112 -2.43 21.48 -8.01
CA TYR A 112 -3.11 21.50 -6.74
C TYR A 112 -3.61 20.09 -6.35
N ALA A 113 -4.25 19.39 -7.25
CA ALA A 113 -4.80 18.06 -7.02
C ALA A 113 -3.71 17.03 -6.71
N SER A 114 -2.58 17.05 -7.43
CA SER A 114 -1.47 16.13 -7.20
C SER A 114 -0.79 16.37 -5.86
N PHE A 115 -0.53 17.63 -5.48
CA PHE A 115 0.03 17.95 -4.17
C PHE A 115 -0.93 17.62 -3.03
N LYS A 116 -2.23 17.92 -3.18
CA LYS A 116 -3.24 17.57 -2.18
C LYS A 116 -3.31 16.06 -1.99
N PHE A 117 -3.38 15.29 -3.07
CA PHE A 117 -3.34 13.83 -3.05
C PHE A 117 -2.10 13.32 -2.31
N PHE A 118 -0.92 13.76 -2.73
CA PHE A 118 0.34 13.28 -2.18
C PHE A 118 0.48 13.59 -0.68
N LEU A 119 0.31 14.87 -0.30
CA LEU A 119 0.48 15.28 1.09
C LEU A 119 -0.57 14.67 2.02
N TYR A 120 -1.81 14.56 1.55
CA TYR A 120 -2.91 14.02 2.34
C TYR A 120 -2.72 12.53 2.62
N THR A 121 -2.38 11.76 1.60
CA THR A 121 -2.18 10.32 1.72
C THR A 121 -0.88 9.99 2.45
N PHE A 122 0.19 10.74 2.20
CA PHE A 122 1.45 10.59 2.93
C PHE A 122 1.30 10.88 4.43
N LEU A 123 0.62 11.97 4.80
CA LEU A 123 0.38 12.29 6.21
C LEU A 123 -0.45 11.18 6.90
N GLY A 124 -1.42 10.62 6.20
CA GLY A 124 -2.21 9.49 6.70
C GLY A 124 -1.35 8.27 7.02
N SER A 125 -0.39 7.95 6.15
CA SER A 125 0.45 6.76 6.29
C SER A 125 1.54 6.88 7.37
N VAL A 126 1.90 8.08 7.80
CA VAL A 126 2.84 8.29 8.92
C VAL A 126 2.34 7.63 10.20
N LEU A 127 1.02 7.61 10.44
CA LEU A 127 0.45 6.94 11.61
C LEU A 127 0.71 5.42 11.58
N MET A 128 0.59 4.82 10.40
CA MET A 128 0.93 3.40 10.20
C MET A 128 2.41 3.15 10.45
N LEU A 129 3.30 4.03 9.96
CA LEU A 129 4.73 3.90 10.21
C LEU A 129 5.06 3.93 11.70
N VAL A 130 4.43 4.83 12.47
CA VAL A 130 4.60 4.88 13.94
C VAL A 130 4.15 3.57 14.59
N ALA A 131 3.01 3.02 14.17
CA ALA A 131 2.55 1.73 14.68
C ALA A 131 3.51 0.58 14.33
N MET A 132 4.05 0.56 13.11
CA MET A 132 5.02 -0.45 12.68
C MET A 132 6.32 -0.39 13.48
N VAL A 133 6.82 0.80 13.77
CA VAL A 133 7.99 0.98 14.65
C VAL A 133 7.71 0.48 16.06
N ALA A 134 6.50 0.76 16.60
CA ALA A 134 6.09 0.24 17.89
C ALA A 134 5.98 -1.30 17.90
N MET A 135 5.40 -1.90 16.85
CA MET A 135 5.33 -3.36 16.69
C MET A 135 6.72 -3.99 16.62
N PHE A 136 7.64 -3.39 15.87
CA PHE A 136 9.01 -3.85 15.78
C PHE A 136 9.74 -3.74 17.13
N ALA A 137 9.55 -2.65 17.85
CA ALA A 137 10.17 -2.46 19.16
C ALA A 137 9.71 -3.49 20.20
N ASP A 138 8.47 -3.97 20.11
CA ASP A 138 7.89 -4.95 21.01
C ASP A 138 8.21 -6.40 20.59
N ALA A 139 8.02 -6.72 19.30
CA ALA A 139 8.17 -8.08 18.78
C ALA A 139 9.61 -8.43 18.30
N GLY A 140 10.46 -7.43 18.05
CA GLY A 140 11.81 -7.62 17.54
C GLY A 140 11.90 -8.10 16.09
N THR A 141 10.77 -8.13 15.36
CA THR A 141 10.68 -8.58 13.97
C THR A 141 9.70 -7.74 13.16
N THR A 142 9.91 -7.70 11.84
CA THR A 142 8.99 -7.09 10.86
C THR A 142 8.23 -8.12 10.03
N ASP A 143 8.48 -9.42 10.23
CA ASP A 143 7.79 -10.52 9.54
C ASP A 143 6.31 -10.55 9.91
N MET A 144 5.43 -10.32 8.94
CA MET A 144 3.98 -10.28 9.17
C MET A 144 3.42 -11.60 9.68
N VAL A 145 3.96 -12.73 9.24
CA VAL A 145 3.49 -14.06 9.65
C VAL A 145 3.77 -14.29 11.14
N VAL A 146 4.94 -13.87 11.60
CA VAL A 146 5.31 -13.94 13.02
C VAL A 146 4.47 -12.97 13.84
N LEU A 147 4.28 -11.75 13.36
CA LEU A 147 3.50 -10.71 14.04
C LEU A 147 2.02 -11.08 14.22
N LEU A 148 1.44 -11.86 13.32
CA LEU A 148 0.06 -12.36 13.45
C LEU A 148 -0.15 -13.25 14.68
N SER A 149 0.89 -13.93 15.14
CA SER A 149 0.87 -14.77 16.34
C SER A 149 1.37 -14.07 17.61
N HIS A 150 1.93 -12.85 17.45
CA HIS A 150 2.49 -12.09 18.56
C HIS A 150 1.38 -11.40 19.38
N ASN A 151 1.48 -11.47 20.70
CA ASN A 151 0.53 -10.84 21.60
C ASN A 151 1.05 -9.45 22.02
N PHE A 152 0.56 -8.42 21.39
CA PHE A 152 0.81 -7.03 21.75
C PHE A 152 -0.04 -6.68 22.99
N GLY A 153 0.57 -6.30 24.09
CA GLY A 153 -0.08 -6.07 25.39
C GLY A 153 -1.50 -5.48 25.31
N SER A 154 -2.45 -6.24 25.83
CA SER A 154 -3.88 -5.91 25.83
C SER A 154 -4.36 -5.22 27.11
N ASP A 155 -3.46 -4.94 28.05
CA ASP A 155 -3.78 -4.27 29.31
C ASP A 155 -4.23 -2.83 29.06
N THR A 156 -5.11 -2.34 29.94
CA THR A 156 -5.62 -0.97 29.83
C THR A 156 -4.47 0.05 29.95
N LEU A 157 -4.25 0.83 28.91
CA LEU A 157 -3.25 1.88 28.88
C LEU A 157 -3.89 3.22 29.22
N THR A 158 -3.26 4.00 30.11
CA THR A 158 -3.71 5.36 30.41
C THR A 158 -2.80 6.37 29.74
N VAL A 159 -3.32 7.10 28.75
CA VAL A 159 -2.59 8.14 28.02
C VAL A 159 -3.33 9.47 28.18
N ALA A 160 -2.67 10.48 28.74
CA ALA A 160 -3.23 11.82 28.94
C ALA A 160 -4.60 11.83 29.65
N GLY A 161 -4.83 10.89 30.60
CA GLY A 161 -6.08 10.77 31.35
C GLY A 161 -7.17 9.93 30.67
N PHE A 162 -6.95 9.43 29.45
CA PHE A 162 -7.86 8.53 28.75
C PHE A 162 -7.48 7.07 29.02
N HIS A 163 -8.46 6.25 29.41
CA HIS A 163 -8.30 4.82 29.58
C HIS A 163 -8.56 4.11 28.24
N ILE A 164 -7.51 3.56 27.63
CA ILE A 164 -7.58 2.84 26.35
C ILE A 164 -7.71 1.36 26.64
N ILE A 165 -8.89 0.81 26.42
CA ILE A 165 -9.17 -0.61 26.57
C ILE A 165 -8.47 -1.36 25.42
N GLY A 166 -7.75 -2.45 25.74
CA GLY A 166 -6.95 -3.19 24.76
C GLY A 166 -5.56 -2.61 24.53
N GLY A 167 -5.16 -1.60 25.31
CA GLY A 167 -3.79 -1.13 25.43
C GLY A 167 -3.10 -0.72 24.13
N ALA A 168 -1.85 -1.13 23.99
CA ALA A 168 -1.02 -0.81 22.81
C ALA A 168 -1.58 -1.40 21.52
N GLN A 169 -2.18 -2.58 21.56
CA GLN A 169 -2.81 -3.23 20.41
C GLN A 169 -3.92 -2.37 19.79
N THR A 170 -4.78 -1.79 20.61
CA THR A 170 -5.85 -0.89 20.13
C THR A 170 -5.29 0.37 19.48
N LEU A 171 -4.24 0.97 20.06
CA LEU A 171 -3.59 2.15 19.48
C LEU A 171 -2.96 1.84 18.13
N MET A 172 -2.25 0.73 18.02
CA MET A 172 -1.65 0.29 16.74
C MET A 172 -2.74 0.01 15.70
N TRP A 173 -3.83 -0.66 16.11
CA TRP A 173 -4.97 -0.91 15.22
C TRP A 173 -5.60 0.41 14.72
N LEU A 174 -5.82 1.37 15.61
CA LEU A 174 -6.36 2.69 15.24
C LEU A 174 -5.44 3.44 14.29
N ALA A 175 -4.12 3.33 14.47
CA ALA A 175 -3.13 3.97 13.60
C ALA A 175 -3.13 3.36 12.18
N PHE A 176 -3.19 2.02 12.08
CA PHE A 176 -3.38 1.33 10.79
C PHE A 176 -4.73 1.68 10.16
N PHE A 177 -5.80 1.63 10.95
CA PHE A 177 -7.15 1.98 10.48
C PHE A 177 -7.20 3.42 9.94
N ALA A 178 -6.63 4.40 10.64
CA ALA A 178 -6.60 5.78 10.19
C ALA A 178 -5.83 5.93 8.87
N SER A 179 -4.70 5.24 8.73
CA SER A 179 -3.93 5.24 7.50
C SER A 179 -4.71 4.66 6.32
N PHE A 180 -5.32 3.50 6.51
CA PHE A 180 -6.15 2.88 5.48
C PHE A 180 -7.42 3.68 5.18
N ALA A 181 -8.04 4.30 6.20
CA ALA A 181 -9.22 5.16 6.01
C ALA A 181 -8.92 6.37 5.13
N VAL A 182 -7.72 6.95 5.25
CA VAL A 182 -7.26 8.02 4.34
C VAL A 182 -7.09 7.49 2.93
N LYS A 183 -6.45 6.32 2.77
CA LYS A 183 -6.15 5.73 1.45
C LYS A 183 -7.40 5.20 0.73
N MET A 184 -8.36 4.61 1.49
CA MET A 184 -9.65 4.11 0.99
C MET A 184 -10.74 5.20 0.94
N PRO A 185 -10.41 6.43 0.87
CA PRO A 185 -11.11 7.68 1.11
C PRO A 185 -12.42 7.54 1.91
N MET A 186 -12.32 7.11 3.16
CA MET A 186 -13.48 7.05 4.07
C MET A 186 -13.88 8.45 4.53
N TRP A 187 -15.17 8.65 4.76
CA TRP A 187 -15.62 9.88 5.41
C TRP A 187 -15.07 9.94 6.85
N PRO A 188 -14.53 11.07 7.34
CA PRO A 188 -14.43 12.42 6.74
C PRO A 188 -13.10 12.69 6.00
N VAL A 189 -12.21 11.71 5.89
CA VAL A 189 -10.83 11.87 5.34
C VAL A 189 -10.72 11.63 3.83
N HIS A 190 -11.79 11.86 3.08
CA HIS A 190 -11.91 11.55 1.64
C HIS A 190 -11.70 12.78 0.72
N THR A 191 -11.45 13.97 1.26
CA THR A 191 -11.50 15.21 0.50
C THR A 191 -10.46 15.36 -0.61
N TRP A 192 -9.44 14.51 -0.61
CA TRP A 192 -8.43 14.45 -1.68
C TRP A 192 -8.95 13.74 -2.93
N LEU A 193 -9.86 12.77 -2.76
CA LEU A 193 -10.32 11.90 -3.84
C LEU A 193 -11.06 12.66 -4.96
N PRO A 194 -12.07 13.52 -4.69
CA PRO A 194 -12.75 14.26 -5.74
C PRO A 194 -11.79 15.09 -6.60
N ASP A 195 -10.84 15.79 -5.97
CA ASP A 195 -9.90 16.64 -6.68
C ASP A 195 -8.94 15.80 -7.53
N ALA A 196 -8.40 14.72 -6.97
CA ALA A 196 -7.51 13.83 -7.69
C ALA A 196 -8.19 13.16 -8.89
N HIS A 197 -9.40 12.60 -8.71
CA HIS A 197 -10.13 11.90 -9.77
C HIS A 197 -10.65 12.81 -10.87
N VAL A 198 -11.10 14.03 -10.53
CA VAL A 198 -11.54 15.00 -11.55
C VAL A 198 -10.37 15.47 -12.41
N GLN A 199 -9.18 15.57 -11.84
CA GLN A 199 -8.02 16.08 -12.56
C GLN A 199 -7.15 14.99 -13.18
N ALA A 200 -7.23 13.74 -12.73
CA ALA A 200 -6.46 12.63 -13.31
C ALA A 200 -6.82 12.40 -14.78
N PRO A 201 -5.87 11.92 -15.61
CA PRO A 201 -6.19 11.46 -16.95
C PRO A 201 -7.20 10.32 -16.92
N THR A 202 -7.97 10.14 -17.99
CA THR A 202 -9.11 9.20 -18.08
C THR A 202 -8.72 7.71 -18.16
N ALA A 203 -7.43 7.39 -18.09
CA ALA A 203 -6.95 6.01 -18.14
C ALA A 203 -6.74 5.39 -16.77
#